data_8c9426bbbea1ba8d069bd7436f7d6512
#
_entry.id   8c9426bbbea1ba8d069bd7436f7d6512
#
_cell.length_a   1.000
_cell.length_b   1.000
_cell.length_c   1.000
_cell.angle_alpha   90.00
_cell.angle_beta   90.00
_cell.angle_gamma   90.00
#
_symmetry.space_group_name_H-M   'P 1'
#
loop_
_entity.id
_entity.type
_entity.pdbx_description
1 polymer ?
#
loop_
_entity_poly.entity_id
_entity_poly.type
_entity_poly.pdbx_seq_one_letter_code
_entity_poly.pdbx_strand_id
1 'polypeptide(L)'
;MNLDTWMQSAQEVRQTFHRYAQKVDICIVEGVMGLFDGADGIKGSSAEVAELLQLPVILLVNARSMAHSIAPILKGYLTYRPSTRIAGVIFNNVGSSHHEEILRKAAEEVKMPVIGTIPRMKELYAPSRHLGLDISETERISQLAEKVAEVIEPQLIETMLNIESSTPNGNQAKCKNEAAMFKAGRIFIAHDAAFNFLYRQTIDYLCEQGEVHFFSPLANETVPENADLIFLPGGYPEFFLQQLSQSQATMESLRQTRARIWAECGGMMYLSEGIDNTDMTGILPFRTTMQGARLHLGYRSMQLDGKELHGHEFHYSSIMETPPPSTVQLYNAQGEPVDTGFYIYDNVYAGYTHWLL
;
A
#
# COMPACT_ATOMS: atom_id res chain seq x y z
N MET A 1 -0.14 6.01 5.77
CA MET A 1 1.10 5.37 6.27
C MET A 1 1.04 3.89 6.02
N ASN A 2 2.18 3.25 5.86
CA ASN A 2 2.27 1.80 5.73
C ASN A 2 2.92 1.20 7.00
N LEU A 3 2.42 0.08 7.48
CA LEU A 3 2.94 -0.66 8.63
C LEU A 3 3.16 -2.10 8.19
N ASP A 4 4.40 -2.53 8.15
CA ASP A 4 4.76 -3.85 7.65
C ASP A 4 6.00 -4.37 8.39
N THR A 5 5.86 -5.49 9.09
CA THR A 5 6.93 -6.06 9.92
C THR A 5 7.97 -6.85 9.13
N TRP A 6 7.77 -7.04 7.82
CA TRP A 6 8.79 -7.57 6.92
C TRP A 6 9.64 -6.47 6.31
N MET A 7 9.02 -5.35 5.90
CA MET A 7 9.74 -4.20 5.32
C MET A 7 10.37 -3.30 6.38
N GLN A 8 9.87 -3.33 7.61
CA GLN A 8 10.31 -2.49 8.73
C GLN A 8 10.69 -3.33 9.93
N SER A 9 11.63 -2.86 10.72
CA SER A 9 11.86 -3.42 12.05
C SER A 9 10.66 -3.17 12.98
N ALA A 10 10.51 -4.01 14.01
CA ALA A 10 9.47 -3.83 15.02
C ALA A 10 9.52 -2.45 15.70
N GLN A 11 10.71 -1.86 15.82
CA GLN A 11 10.90 -0.53 16.38
C GLN A 11 10.37 0.55 15.44
N GLU A 12 10.67 0.47 14.15
CA GLU A 12 10.20 1.41 13.14
C GLU A 12 8.68 1.38 12.99
N VAL A 13 8.06 0.19 12.98
CA VAL A 13 6.60 0.04 12.97
C VAL A 13 5.96 0.76 14.17
N ARG A 14 6.49 0.55 15.40
CA ARG A 14 6.00 1.25 16.59
C ARG A 14 6.18 2.77 16.50
N GLN A 15 7.34 3.23 16.06
CA GLN A 15 7.63 4.67 15.91
C GLN A 15 6.72 5.30 14.86
N THR A 16 6.55 4.65 13.72
CA THR A 16 5.66 5.10 12.64
C THR A 16 4.22 5.20 13.16
N PHE A 17 3.70 4.14 13.77
CA PHE A 17 2.36 4.16 14.35
C PHE A 17 2.20 5.30 15.35
N HIS A 18 3.11 5.42 16.31
CA HIS A 18 3.05 6.43 17.35
C HIS A 18 3.11 7.87 16.80
N ARG A 19 4.01 8.14 15.82
CA ARG A 19 4.17 9.44 15.15
C ARG A 19 2.84 9.96 14.57
N TYR A 20 2.03 9.08 13.99
CA TYR A 20 0.78 9.46 13.35
C TYR A 20 -0.43 9.35 14.29
N ALA A 21 -0.49 8.34 15.14
CA ALA A 21 -1.60 8.14 16.07
C ALA A 21 -1.75 9.27 17.10
N GLN A 22 -0.65 9.89 17.53
CA GLN A 22 -0.69 11.04 18.45
C GLN A 22 -1.37 12.30 17.88
N LYS A 23 -1.62 12.36 16.59
CA LYS A 23 -2.17 13.55 15.91
C LYS A 23 -3.66 13.45 15.66
N VAL A 24 -4.30 12.38 16.07
CA VAL A 24 -5.70 12.07 15.79
C VAL A 24 -6.39 11.47 17.00
N ASP A 25 -7.70 11.65 17.10
CA ASP A 25 -8.50 11.07 18.19
C ASP A 25 -8.71 9.57 18.01
N ILE A 26 -8.81 9.11 16.76
CA ILE A 26 -9.00 7.70 16.39
C ILE A 26 -8.03 7.34 15.27
N CYS A 27 -7.35 6.20 15.41
CA CYS A 27 -6.49 5.63 14.38
C CYS A 27 -7.04 4.27 13.93
N ILE A 28 -7.31 4.12 12.65
CA ILE A 28 -7.76 2.87 12.04
C ILE A 28 -6.62 2.29 11.23
N VAL A 29 -6.30 1.01 11.49
CA VAL A 29 -5.31 0.23 10.73
C VAL A 29 -6.07 -0.79 9.89
N GLU A 30 -5.98 -0.67 8.58
CA GLU A 30 -6.58 -1.62 7.64
C GLU A 30 -5.60 -2.75 7.30
N GLY A 31 -6.04 -4.00 7.43
CA GLY A 31 -5.29 -5.17 6.94
C GLY A 31 -5.57 -5.38 5.45
N VAL A 32 -4.53 -5.40 4.64
CA VAL A 32 -4.65 -5.53 3.17
C VAL A 32 -4.87 -6.98 2.73
N MET A 33 -4.24 -7.93 3.43
CA MET A 33 -4.32 -9.37 3.15
C MET A 33 -5.19 -10.07 4.20
N GLY A 34 -5.36 -11.38 4.08
CA GLY A 34 -5.95 -12.16 5.16
C GLY A 34 -5.21 -11.95 6.48
N LEU A 35 -5.93 -12.01 7.60
CA LEU A 35 -5.39 -11.62 8.93
C LEU A 35 -4.04 -12.29 9.26
N PHE A 36 -3.88 -13.56 8.88
CA PHE A 36 -2.69 -14.37 9.18
C PHE A 36 -1.78 -14.57 7.96
N ASP A 37 -2.08 -13.93 6.83
CA ASP A 37 -1.30 -14.06 5.61
C ASP A 37 -0.15 -13.03 5.63
N GLY A 38 1.08 -13.53 5.69
CA GLY A 38 2.30 -12.71 5.69
C GLY A 38 3.29 -13.16 4.62
N ALA A 39 4.47 -12.59 4.65
CA ALA A 39 5.56 -12.86 3.72
C ALA A 39 6.08 -14.30 3.82
N ASP A 40 6.16 -14.79 5.07
CA ASP A 40 6.55 -16.16 5.42
C ASP A 40 5.71 -16.61 6.61
N GLY A 41 4.63 -17.33 6.33
CA GLY A 41 3.61 -17.65 7.34
C GLY A 41 3.00 -16.38 7.93
N ILE A 42 3.14 -16.18 9.24
CA ILE A 42 2.56 -15.03 9.94
C ILE A 42 3.45 -13.78 9.88
N LYS A 43 4.74 -13.93 9.61
CA LYS A 43 5.68 -12.81 9.56
C LYS A 43 5.28 -11.83 8.44
N GLY A 44 5.11 -10.56 8.77
CA GLY A 44 4.60 -9.54 7.85
C GLY A 44 3.06 -9.48 7.76
N SER A 45 2.32 -10.31 8.54
CA SER A 45 0.87 -10.32 8.51
C SER A 45 0.23 -9.17 9.31
N SER A 46 -1.04 -8.90 9.02
CA SER A 46 -1.86 -7.95 9.80
C SER A 46 -1.98 -8.38 11.27
N ALA A 47 -1.98 -9.69 11.56
CA ALA A 47 -1.98 -10.21 12.92
C ALA A 47 -0.71 -9.85 13.68
N GLU A 48 0.46 -9.99 13.05
CA GLU A 48 1.74 -9.63 13.67
C GLU A 48 1.81 -8.13 13.97
N VAL A 49 1.35 -7.28 13.07
CA VAL A 49 1.25 -5.82 13.31
C VAL A 49 0.31 -5.52 14.47
N ALA A 50 -0.87 -6.15 14.51
CA ALA A 50 -1.83 -5.96 15.59
C ALA A 50 -1.28 -6.40 16.95
N GLU A 51 -0.58 -7.52 17.03
CA GLU A 51 0.09 -7.99 18.23
C GLU A 51 1.23 -7.08 18.69
N LEU A 52 2.08 -6.66 17.74
CA LEU A 52 3.19 -5.75 17.98
C LEU A 52 2.74 -4.42 18.58
N LEU A 53 1.60 -3.90 18.10
CA LEU A 53 1.01 -2.64 18.52
C LEU A 53 -0.06 -2.80 19.61
N GLN A 54 -0.38 -4.05 20.02
CA GLN A 54 -1.42 -4.38 20.99
C GLN A 54 -2.82 -3.87 20.61
N LEU A 55 -3.11 -3.83 19.31
CA LEU A 55 -4.39 -3.34 18.78
C LEU A 55 -5.47 -4.42 18.85
N PRO A 56 -6.73 -4.05 19.15
CA PRO A 56 -7.88 -4.94 18.97
C PRO A 56 -8.17 -5.13 17.48
N VAL A 57 -8.47 -6.36 17.09
CA VAL A 57 -8.81 -6.72 15.72
C VAL A 57 -10.32 -6.86 15.58
N ILE A 58 -10.91 -6.17 14.62
CA ILE A 58 -12.28 -6.35 14.17
C ILE A 58 -12.24 -7.15 12.87
N LEU A 59 -12.87 -8.32 12.85
CA LEU A 59 -12.98 -9.12 11.65
C LEU A 59 -14.11 -8.60 10.76
N LEU A 60 -13.81 -8.30 9.50
CA LEU A 60 -14.85 -8.05 8.49
C LEU A 60 -15.04 -9.33 7.67
N VAL A 61 -16.19 -10.00 7.86
CA VAL A 61 -16.45 -11.30 7.28
C VAL A 61 -17.53 -11.22 6.22
N ASN A 62 -17.22 -11.69 5.00
CA ASN A 62 -18.21 -11.83 3.95
C ASN A 62 -19.14 -13.03 4.26
N ALA A 63 -20.36 -12.74 4.72
CA ALA A 63 -21.35 -13.74 5.12
C ALA A 63 -22.18 -14.27 3.95
N ARG A 64 -21.89 -13.90 2.71
CA ARG A 64 -22.63 -14.37 1.54
C ARG A 64 -22.63 -15.90 1.46
N SER A 65 -23.83 -16.50 1.40
CA SER A 65 -24.02 -17.95 1.33
C SER A 65 -23.49 -18.72 2.56
N MET A 66 -23.31 -18.06 3.68
CA MET A 66 -22.98 -18.66 4.98
C MET A 66 -24.20 -18.60 5.92
N ALA A 67 -24.32 -19.58 6.78
CA ALA A 67 -25.31 -19.65 7.85
C ALA A 67 -24.60 -20.06 9.16
N HIS A 68 -25.08 -21.06 9.86
CA HIS A 68 -24.47 -21.53 11.12
C HIS A 68 -22.99 -21.99 10.98
N SER A 69 -22.56 -22.40 9.77
CA SER A 69 -21.15 -22.74 9.49
C SER A 69 -20.15 -21.61 9.72
N ILE A 70 -20.62 -20.38 9.99
CA ILE A 70 -19.73 -19.29 10.41
C ILE A 70 -19.14 -19.52 11.80
N ALA A 71 -19.84 -20.25 12.70
CA ALA A 71 -19.37 -20.51 14.07
C ALA A 71 -17.98 -21.20 14.13
N PRO A 72 -17.72 -22.30 13.43
CA PRO A 72 -16.39 -22.92 13.42
C PRO A 72 -15.33 -22.01 12.80
N ILE A 73 -15.65 -21.15 11.83
CA ILE A 73 -14.73 -20.17 11.24
C ILE A 73 -14.32 -19.14 12.30
N LEU A 74 -15.30 -18.52 12.97
CA LEU A 74 -15.04 -17.56 14.04
C LEU A 74 -14.28 -18.21 15.20
N LYS A 75 -14.64 -19.44 15.56
CA LYS A 75 -13.93 -20.20 16.58
C LYS A 75 -12.46 -20.42 16.19
N GLY A 76 -12.21 -20.72 14.91
CA GLY A 76 -10.85 -20.83 14.36
C GLY A 76 -10.06 -19.56 14.59
N TYR A 77 -10.57 -18.41 14.21
CA TYR A 77 -9.91 -17.12 14.43
C TYR A 77 -9.64 -16.84 15.90
N LEU A 78 -10.58 -17.13 16.80
CA LEU A 78 -10.41 -16.92 18.24
C LEU A 78 -9.35 -17.81 18.88
N THR A 79 -9.11 -19.01 18.35
CA THR A 79 -8.29 -20.02 19.00
C THR A 79 -6.98 -20.34 18.29
N TYR A 80 -6.87 -20.00 17.01
CA TYR A 80 -5.67 -20.30 16.21
C TYR A 80 -4.43 -19.58 16.75
N ARG A 81 -4.59 -18.30 17.11
CA ARG A 81 -3.49 -17.50 17.68
C ARG A 81 -4.02 -16.62 18.82
N PRO A 82 -4.00 -17.12 20.06
CA PRO A 82 -4.57 -16.41 21.22
C PRO A 82 -3.93 -15.06 21.53
N SER A 83 -2.69 -14.81 21.06
CA SER A 83 -2.01 -13.52 21.19
C SER A 83 -2.65 -12.42 20.33
N THR A 84 -3.31 -12.79 19.23
CA THR A 84 -4.09 -11.86 18.40
C THR A 84 -5.43 -11.59 19.06
N ARG A 85 -5.63 -10.38 19.59
CA ARG A 85 -6.86 -10.01 20.31
C ARG A 85 -8.00 -9.72 19.35
N ILE A 86 -8.82 -10.72 19.03
CA ILE A 86 -10.03 -10.52 18.23
C ILE A 86 -11.09 -9.88 19.13
N ALA A 87 -11.52 -8.66 18.84
CA ALA A 87 -12.45 -7.90 19.64
C ALA A 87 -13.90 -8.05 19.18
N GLY A 88 -14.13 -8.40 17.91
CA GLY A 88 -15.47 -8.63 17.39
C GLY A 88 -15.48 -8.86 15.89
N VAL A 89 -16.70 -9.03 15.35
CA VAL A 89 -16.93 -9.27 13.93
C VAL A 89 -17.98 -8.31 13.36
N ILE A 90 -17.77 -7.88 12.12
CA ILE A 90 -18.78 -7.24 11.28
C ILE A 90 -19.11 -8.21 10.14
N PHE A 91 -20.38 -8.56 9.99
CA PHE A 91 -20.82 -9.39 8.87
C PHE A 91 -21.20 -8.52 7.67
N ASN A 92 -20.58 -8.74 6.54
CA ASN A 92 -20.89 -8.08 5.28
C ASN A 92 -21.70 -9.01 4.36
N ASN A 93 -22.49 -8.43 3.45
CA ASN A 93 -23.35 -9.15 2.51
C ASN A 93 -24.46 -9.99 3.18
N VAL A 94 -25.04 -9.50 4.25
CA VAL A 94 -26.18 -10.15 4.93
C VAL A 94 -27.43 -10.09 4.03
N GLY A 95 -28.05 -11.24 3.79
CA GLY A 95 -29.11 -11.38 2.78
C GLY A 95 -30.51 -10.99 3.26
N SER A 96 -30.81 -11.11 4.55
CA SER A 96 -32.12 -10.85 5.17
C SER A 96 -32.01 -10.78 6.69
N SER A 97 -33.09 -10.28 7.37
CA SER A 97 -33.16 -10.29 8.83
C SER A 97 -33.05 -11.69 9.44
N HIS A 98 -33.68 -12.68 8.80
CA HIS A 98 -33.53 -14.08 9.24
C HIS A 98 -32.11 -14.60 9.11
N HIS A 99 -31.40 -14.21 8.04
CA HIS A 99 -29.97 -14.54 7.87
C HIS A 99 -29.11 -13.89 8.95
N GLU A 100 -29.40 -12.63 9.30
CA GLU A 100 -28.73 -11.93 10.39
C GLU A 100 -28.94 -12.64 11.74
N GLU A 101 -30.18 -13.07 12.07
CA GLU A 101 -30.46 -13.83 13.30
C GLU A 101 -29.62 -15.11 13.40
N ILE A 102 -29.46 -15.85 12.28
CA ILE A 102 -28.63 -17.06 12.25
C ILE A 102 -27.18 -16.72 12.53
N LEU A 103 -26.65 -15.67 11.89
CA LEU A 103 -25.25 -15.26 12.06
C LEU A 103 -24.98 -14.78 13.50
N ARG A 104 -25.88 -13.99 14.09
CA ARG A 104 -25.76 -13.52 15.48
C ARG A 104 -25.77 -14.67 16.48
N LYS A 105 -26.70 -15.64 16.34
CA LYS A 105 -26.73 -16.85 17.17
C LYS A 105 -25.45 -17.67 17.06
N ALA A 106 -24.95 -17.86 15.84
CA ALA A 106 -23.71 -18.60 15.61
C ALA A 106 -22.47 -17.89 16.21
N ALA A 107 -22.43 -16.56 16.19
CA ALA A 107 -21.38 -15.77 16.84
C ALA A 107 -21.48 -15.85 18.38
N GLU A 108 -22.70 -15.79 18.94
CA GLU A 108 -22.95 -15.91 20.37
C GLU A 108 -22.48 -17.25 20.94
N GLU A 109 -22.69 -18.37 20.24
CA GLU A 109 -22.26 -19.71 20.66
C GLU A 109 -20.74 -19.77 20.86
N VAL A 110 -19.96 -19.05 20.06
CA VAL A 110 -18.51 -18.98 20.16
C VAL A 110 -18.01 -17.77 20.96
N LYS A 111 -18.93 -17.01 21.54
CA LYS A 111 -18.66 -15.79 22.33
C LYS A 111 -17.93 -14.70 21.55
N MET A 112 -18.25 -14.55 20.26
CA MET A 112 -17.73 -13.48 19.41
C MET A 112 -18.71 -12.30 19.41
N PRO A 113 -18.34 -11.10 19.89
CA PRO A 113 -19.18 -9.91 19.78
C PRO A 113 -19.48 -9.56 18.33
N VAL A 114 -20.74 -9.31 17.99
CA VAL A 114 -21.15 -8.80 16.67
C VAL A 114 -21.27 -7.29 16.75
N ILE A 115 -20.35 -6.57 16.09
CA ILE A 115 -20.26 -5.11 16.09
C ILE A 115 -21.28 -4.49 15.11
N GLY A 116 -21.58 -5.22 14.04
CA GLY A 116 -22.53 -4.75 13.05
C GLY A 116 -22.79 -5.79 11.97
N THR A 117 -23.85 -5.53 11.20
CA THR A 117 -24.25 -6.35 10.06
C THR A 117 -24.58 -5.44 8.89
N ILE A 118 -23.84 -5.59 7.80
CA ILE A 118 -24.01 -4.79 6.58
C ILE A 118 -24.87 -5.60 5.60
N PRO A 119 -26.07 -5.13 5.27
CA PRO A 119 -26.96 -5.84 4.35
C PRO A 119 -26.37 -5.82 2.92
N ARG A 120 -26.80 -6.78 2.12
CA ARG A 120 -26.45 -6.84 0.71
C ARG A 120 -27.18 -5.73 -0.05
N MET A 121 -26.47 -4.68 -0.40
CA MET A 121 -27.01 -3.53 -1.13
C MET A 121 -26.40 -3.47 -2.52
N LYS A 122 -27.25 -3.58 -3.57
CA LYS A 122 -26.78 -3.53 -4.96
C LYS A 122 -26.31 -2.13 -5.36
N GLU A 123 -26.92 -1.11 -4.76
CA GLU A 123 -26.66 0.30 -5.01
C GLU A 123 -25.27 0.73 -4.52
N LEU A 124 -24.71 -0.03 -3.58
CA LEU A 124 -23.41 0.26 -2.96
C LEU A 124 -22.27 -0.60 -3.52
N TYR A 125 -22.52 -1.29 -4.64
CA TYR A 125 -21.44 -2.00 -5.31
C TYR A 125 -20.45 -0.98 -5.89
N ALA A 126 -19.32 -0.83 -5.23
CA ALA A 126 -18.19 -0.11 -5.79
C ALA A 126 -17.44 -1.04 -6.74
N PRO A 127 -17.24 -0.68 -8.02
CA PRO A 127 -16.43 -1.49 -8.90
C PRO A 127 -15.02 -1.60 -8.31
N SER A 128 -14.57 -2.83 -8.16
CA SER A 128 -13.19 -3.07 -7.75
C SER A 128 -12.28 -2.77 -8.94
N ARG A 129 -11.33 -1.88 -8.76
CA ARG A 129 -10.17 -1.74 -9.64
C ARG A 129 -9.14 -2.82 -9.30
N HIS A 130 -8.11 -2.96 -10.11
CA HIS A 130 -7.03 -3.92 -9.88
C HIS A 130 -6.38 -3.79 -8.49
N LEU A 131 -6.44 -2.60 -7.89
CA LEU A 131 -5.85 -2.24 -6.58
C LEU A 131 -6.87 -1.50 -5.70
N GLY A 132 -7.96 -2.17 -5.31
CA GLY A 132 -8.94 -1.61 -4.39
C GLY A 132 -10.17 -1.00 -5.06
N LEU A 133 -10.87 -0.13 -4.33
CA LEU A 133 -12.08 0.52 -4.81
C LEU A 133 -11.76 1.78 -5.62
N ASP A 134 -12.59 2.09 -6.60
CA ASP A 134 -12.58 3.40 -7.24
C ASP A 134 -13.12 4.45 -6.27
N ILE A 135 -12.19 5.21 -5.66
CA ILE A 135 -12.53 6.28 -4.72
C ILE A 135 -12.67 7.65 -5.39
N SER A 136 -12.63 7.73 -6.71
CA SER A 136 -12.79 8.99 -7.43
C SER A 136 -14.19 9.59 -7.30
N GLU A 137 -15.21 8.76 -7.01
CA GLU A 137 -16.59 9.19 -6.76
C GLU A 137 -16.81 9.49 -5.26
N THR A 138 -16.31 10.61 -4.78
CA THR A 138 -16.37 11.03 -3.37
C THR A 138 -17.81 11.04 -2.81
N GLU A 139 -18.79 11.46 -3.62
CA GLU A 139 -20.21 11.50 -3.22
C GLU A 139 -20.76 10.09 -2.92
N ARG A 140 -20.39 9.11 -3.74
CA ARG A 140 -20.80 7.72 -3.56
C ARG A 140 -20.18 7.09 -2.32
N ILE A 141 -18.92 7.43 -2.03
CA ILE A 141 -18.24 6.97 -0.81
C ILE A 141 -18.92 7.56 0.43
N SER A 142 -19.29 8.84 0.41
CA SER A 142 -20.00 9.48 1.50
C SER A 142 -21.36 8.81 1.77
N GLN A 143 -22.14 8.52 0.72
CA GLN A 143 -23.41 7.79 0.84
C GLN A 143 -23.22 6.37 1.38
N LEU A 144 -22.13 5.68 0.98
CA LEU A 144 -21.79 4.37 1.53
C LEU A 144 -21.44 4.47 3.02
N ALA A 145 -20.62 5.45 3.40
CA ALA A 145 -20.22 5.66 4.78
C ALA A 145 -21.41 5.96 5.69
N GLU A 146 -22.37 6.80 5.26
CA GLU A 146 -23.61 7.09 5.99
C GLU A 146 -24.42 5.81 6.23
N LYS A 147 -24.65 5.00 5.20
CA LYS A 147 -25.39 3.75 5.34
C LYS A 147 -24.69 2.71 6.20
N VAL A 148 -23.37 2.63 6.16
CA VAL A 148 -22.60 1.74 7.03
C VAL A 148 -22.67 2.24 8.48
N ALA A 149 -22.65 3.55 8.71
CA ALA A 149 -22.78 4.14 10.04
C ALA A 149 -24.13 3.81 10.71
N GLU A 150 -25.21 3.67 9.94
CA GLU A 150 -26.54 3.30 10.47
C GLU A 150 -26.60 1.87 11.03
N VAL A 151 -25.72 0.97 10.56
CA VAL A 151 -25.75 -0.47 10.90
C VAL A 151 -24.63 -0.91 11.83
N ILE A 152 -23.70 -0.03 12.15
CA ILE A 152 -22.64 -0.28 13.12
C ILE A 152 -23.09 0.19 14.49
N GLU A 153 -22.90 -0.64 15.51
CA GLU A 153 -23.25 -0.35 16.90
C GLU A 153 -22.16 0.54 17.57
N PRO A 154 -22.37 1.88 17.69
CA PRO A 154 -21.32 2.80 18.18
C PRO A 154 -20.82 2.44 19.58
N GLN A 155 -21.71 1.98 20.47
CA GLN A 155 -21.35 1.63 21.85
C GLN A 155 -20.35 0.46 21.93
N LEU A 156 -20.40 -0.47 20.97
CA LEU A 156 -19.43 -1.56 20.91
C LEU A 156 -18.05 -1.04 20.43
N ILE A 157 -18.05 -0.09 19.50
CA ILE A 157 -16.82 0.57 19.08
C ILE A 157 -16.20 1.35 20.25
N GLU A 158 -17.00 2.15 20.98
CA GLU A 158 -16.52 2.87 22.16
C GLU A 158 -15.98 1.93 23.24
N THR A 159 -16.63 0.81 23.49
CA THR A 159 -16.15 -0.20 24.43
C THR A 159 -14.80 -0.77 24.00
N MET A 160 -14.56 -0.92 22.71
CA MET A 160 -13.30 -1.41 22.16
C MET A 160 -12.18 -0.35 22.19
N LEU A 161 -12.52 0.92 21.96
CA LEU A 161 -11.58 2.05 22.03
C LEU A 161 -11.16 2.32 23.49
N ASN A 162 -12.06 2.12 24.46
CA ASN A 162 -11.80 2.30 25.88
C ASN A 162 -11.05 1.13 26.53
N ILE A 163 -10.82 0.02 25.81
CA ILE A 163 -9.85 -0.98 26.27
C ILE A 163 -8.50 -0.29 26.21
N GLU A 164 -7.95 0.04 27.39
CA GLU A 164 -6.67 0.73 27.57
C GLU A 164 -5.67 0.30 26.50
N SER A 165 -5.48 1.16 25.50
CA SER A 165 -4.27 1.12 24.71
C SER A 165 -3.17 1.50 25.68
N SER A 166 -2.53 0.51 26.31
CA SER A 166 -1.25 0.72 26.95
C SER A 166 -0.31 1.11 25.81
N THR A 167 -0.31 2.42 25.50
CA THR A 167 0.68 2.96 24.59
C THR A 167 2.02 2.54 25.16
N PRO A 168 2.81 1.71 24.49
CA PRO A 168 4.15 1.43 24.95
C PRO A 168 4.83 2.79 25.03
N ASN A 169 5.29 3.16 26.22
CA ASN A 169 6.09 4.37 26.41
C ASN A 169 7.20 4.33 25.37
N GLY A 170 6.99 5.04 24.27
CA GLY A 170 7.98 5.20 23.23
C GLY A 170 9.10 6.03 23.83
N ASN A 171 10.10 5.37 24.41
CA ASN A 171 11.39 5.99 24.52
C ASN A 171 11.73 6.51 23.12
N GLN A 172 11.84 7.82 22.98
CA GLN A 172 12.38 8.49 21.81
C GLN A 172 13.87 8.10 21.66
N ALA A 173 14.13 6.84 21.40
CA ALA A 173 15.40 6.45 20.84
C ALA A 173 15.44 7.07 19.44
N LYS A 174 16.19 8.16 19.29
CA LYS A 174 16.57 8.67 17.97
C LYS A 174 17.02 7.47 17.16
N CYS A 175 16.36 7.22 16.04
CA CYS A 175 16.92 6.31 15.05
C CYS A 175 18.38 6.69 14.88
N LYS A 176 19.27 5.70 14.93
CA LYS A 176 20.64 5.92 14.50
C LYS A 176 20.52 6.50 13.10
N ASN A 177 21.15 7.65 12.86
CA ASN A 177 21.33 8.20 11.53
C ASN A 177 22.06 7.13 10.69
N GLU A 178 21.31 6.21 10.13
CA GLU A 178 21.81 5.44 9.00
C GLU A 178 22.08 6.47 7.91
N ALA A 179 23.27 6.40 7.31
CA ALA A 179 23.67 7.37 6.32
C ALA A 179 22.55 7.51 5.28
N ALA A 180 22.08 8.72 5.02
CA ALA A 180 20.97 8.98 4.12
C ALA A 180 21.20 8.30 2.76
N MET A 181 20.17 7.67 2.20
CA MET A 181 20.24 7.07 0.86
C MET A 181 20.41 8.15 -0.20
N PHE A 182 19.81 9.32 0.02
CA PHE A 182 19.92 10.48 -0.85
C PHE A 182 20.48 11.65 -0.05
N LYS A 183 21.58 12.23 -0.53
CA LYS A 183 21.98 13.57 -0.13
C LYS A 183 21.43 14.51 -1.19
N ALA A 184 20.29 15.10 -0.94
CA ALA A 184 19.61 15.95 -1.90
C ALA A 184 19.26 17.29 -1.24
N GLY A 185 19.48 18.38 -1.98
CA GLY A 185 19.06 19.71 -1.57
C GLY A 185 17.62 19.99 -2.03
N ARG A 186 17.34 19.73 -3.31
CA ARG A 186 16.05 19.99 -3.97
C ARG A 186 15.49 18.70 -4.56
N ILE A 187 14.35 18.29 -4.04
CA ILE A 187 13.70 17.02 -4.37
C ILE A 187 12.38 17.30 -5.08
N PHE A 188 12.19 16.75 -6.26
CA PHE A 188 10.96 16.87 -7.02
C PHE A 188 10.24 15.53 -7.09
N ILE A 189 8.99 15.48 -6.61
CA ILE A 189 8.16 14.28 -6.57
C ILE A 189 7.01 14.43 -7.57
N ALA A 190 6.89 13.49 -8.51
CA ALA A 190 5.71 13.44 -9.36
C ALA A 190 4.49 13.07 -8.52
N HIS A 191 3.42 13.87 -8.63
CA HIS A 191 2.20 13.63 -7.88
C HIS A 191 0.97 14.17 -8.62
N ASP A 192 0.18 13.25 -9.17
CA ASP A 192 -1.10 13.49 -9.81
C ASP A 192 -1.91 12.20 -9.92
N ALA A 193 -2.96 12.16 -10.71
CA ALA A 193 -3.80 10.98 -10.86
C ALA A 193 -3.07 9.77 -11.48
N ALA A 194 -2.00 9.99 -12.26
CA ALA A 194 -1.19 8.93 -12.85
C ALA A 194 -0.10 8.42 -11.88
N PHE A 195 0.35 9.27 -10.95
CA PHE A 195 1.48 9.01 -10.03
C PHE A 195 1.04 9.29 -8.59
N ASN A 196 0.25 8.41 -8.00
CA ASN A 196 -0.37 8.61 -6.68
C ASN A 196 -0.05 7.50 -5.67
N PHE A 197 0.69 6.46 -6.05
CA PHE A 197 1.11 5.42 -5.13
C PHE A 197 2.41 5.83 -4.43
N LEU A 198 2.26 6.59 -3.35
CA LEU A 198 3.37 7.19 -2.61
C LEU A 198 3.13 7.05 -1.10
N TYR A 199 4.05 6.40 -0.40
CA TYR A 199 3.97 6.28 1.04
C TYR A 199 4.21 7.62 1.74
N ARG A 200 3.43 7.89 2.76
CA ARG A 200 3.63 9.08 3.59
C ARG A 200 5.01 9.08 4.27
N GLN A 201 5.49 7.90 4.66
CA GLN A 201 6.82 7.75 5.25
C GLN A 201 7.93 8.18 4.27
N THR A 202 7.80 7.80 2.98
CA THR A 202 8.75 8.21 1.94
C THR A 202 8.77 9.74 1.79
N ILE A 203 7.60 10.39 1.81
CA ILE A 203 7.55 11.86 1.79
C ILE A 203 8.25 12.45 3.01
N ASP A 204 7.93 11.95 4.21
CA ASP A 204 8.52 12.45 5.46
C ASP A 204 10.03 12.25 5.47
N TYR A 205 10.51 11.07 5.01
CA TYR A 205 11.93 10.79 4.85
C TYR A 205 12.60 11.76 3.87
N LEU A 206 12.01 11.99 2.70
CA LEU A 206 12.56 12.92 1.71
C LEU A 206 12.56 14.36 2.21
N CYS A 207 11.56 14.78 2.98
CA CYS A 207 11.55 16.09 3.64
C CYS A 207 12.68 16.26 4.68
N GLU A 208 13.14 15.17 5.29
CA GLU A 208 14.31 15.18 6.17
C GLU A 208 15.65 15.29 5.40
N GLN A 209 15.64 14.94 4.10
CA GLN A 209 16.83 14.97 3.23
C GLN A 209 17.00 16.30 2.48
N GLY A 210 15.90 17.03 2.23
CA GLY A 210 15.94 18.25 1.44
C GLY A 210 14.61 18.98 1.32
N GLU A 211 14.60 19.98 0.46
CA GLU A 211 13.40 20.75 0.12
C GLU A 211 12.56 19.98 -0.90
N VAL A 212 11.36 19.55 -0.51
CA VAL A 212 10.47 18.75 -1.35
C VAL A 212 9.47 19.63 -2.10
N HIS A 213 9.40 19.45 -3.42
CA HIS A 213 8.45 20.06 -4.32
C HIS A 213 7.66 18.97 -5.05
N PHE A 214 6.39 19.22 -5.32
CA PHE A 214 5.58 18.34 -6.15
C PHE A 214 5.45 18.92 -7.56
N PHE A 215 5.35 18.04 -8.57
CA PHE A 215 5.05 18.43 -9.93
C PHE A 215 4.10 17.41 -10.58
N SER A 216 3.34 17.84 -11.56
CA SER A 216 2.37 17.01 -12.26
C SER A 216 2.79 16.76 -13.71
N PRO A 217 3.20 15.52 -14.05
CA PRO A 217 3.37 15.13 -15.45
C PRO A 217 2.11 15.30 -16.29
N LEU A 218 0.93 15.03 -15.74
CA LEU A 218 -0.34 15.23 -16.46
C LEU A 218 -0.61 16.70 -16.79
N ALA A 219 -0.14 17.62 -15.97
CA ALA A 219 -0.24 19.06 -16.24
C ALA A 219 0.90 19.60 -17.13
N ASN A 220 1.77 18.72 -17.62
CA ASN A 220 2.95 19.08 -18.44
C ASN A 220 3.92 20.04 -17.72
N GLU A 221 4.06 19.87 -16.38
CA GLU A 221 4.98 20.66 -15.56
C GLU A 221 6.42 20.17 -15.73
N THR A 222 7.35 21.11 -15.86
CA THR A 222 8.78 20.78 -16.03
C THR A 222 9.50 20.62 -14.70
N VAL A 223 10.52 19.78 -14.70
CA VAL A 223 11.46 19.71 -13.58
C VAL A 223 12.61 20.70 -13.84
N PRO A 224 12.98 21.53 -12.85
CA PRO A 224 14.05 22.52 -13.04
C PRO A 224 15.43 21.87 -13.10
N GLU A 225 16.35 22.52 -13.83
CA GLU A 225 17.74 22.04 -14.01
C GLU A 225 18.54 21.86 -12.70
N ASN A 226 18.16 22.58 -11.66
CA ASN A 226 18.82 22.53 -10.34
C ASN A 226 18.15 21.55 -9.36
N ALA A 227 17.40 20.59 -9.85
CA ALA A 227 16.97 19.44 -9.05
C ALA A 227 18.20 18.56 -8.71
N ASP A 228 18.20 17.99 -7.49
CA ASP A 228 19.19 17.01 -7.07
C ASP A 228 18.62 15.59 -7.13
N LEU A 229 17.33 15.44 -6.84
CA LEU A 229 16.60 14.19 -6.89
C LEU A 229 15.21 14.39 -7.52
N ILE A 230 14.84 13.51 -8.43
CA ILE A 230 13.49 13.37 -8.96
C ILE A 230 12.96 12.02 -8.52
N PHE A 231 11.80 12.00 -7.88
CA PHE A 231 11.12 10.79 -7.46
C PHE A 231 9.84 10.60 -8.27
N LEU A 232 9.79 9.54 -9.05
CA LEU A 232 8.63 9.11 -9.83
C LEU A 232 8.00 7.89 -9.15
N PRO A 233 6.95 8.07 -8.33
CA PRO A 233 6.33 6.97 -7.61
C PRO A 233 5.52 6.06 -8.53
N GLY A 234 4.98 5.00 -7.96
CA GLY A 234 3.99 4.19 -8.63
C GLY A 234 2.67 4.91 -8.86
N GLY A 235 1.80 4.22 -9.57
CA GLY A 235 0.47 4.71 -9.92
C GLY A 235 -0.06 3.96 -11.14
N TYR A 236 -0.89 4.64 -11.92
CA TYR A 236 -1.63 4.06 -13.03
C TYR A 236 -1.45 4.85 -14.33
N PRO A 237 -0.22 4.99 -14.86
CA PRO A 237 0.04 5.74 -16.09
C PRO A 237 -0.71 5.17 -17.29
N GLU A 238 -1.04 3.87 -17.29
CA GLU A 238 -1.79 3.21 -18.35
C GLU A 238 -3.20 3.75 -18.56
N PHE A 239 -3.79 4.42 -17.58
CA PHE A 239 -5.09 5.09 -17.74
C PHE A 239 -4.99 6.49 -18.33
N PHE A 240 -3.78 7.04 -18.46
CA PHE A 240 -3.53 8.42 -18.88
C PHE A 240 -2.58 8.52 -20.08
N LEU A 241 -2.46 7.45 -20.88
CA LEU A 241 -1.47 7.34 -21.96
C LEU A 241 -1.47 8.53 -22.91
N GLN A 242 -2.65 8.95 -23.40
CA GLN A 242 -2.77 10.06 -24.32
C GLN A 242 -2.29 11.39 -23.69
N GLN A 243 -2.66 11.64 -22.44
CA GLN A 243 -2.29 12.88 -21.76
C GLN A 243 -0.79 12.90 -21.44
N LEU A 244 -0.23 11.79 -20.96
CA LEU A 244 1.20 11.66 -20.67
C LEU A 244 2.04 11.79 -21.96
N SER A 245 1.64 11.17 -23.08
CA SER A 245 2.35 11.29 -24.35
C SER A 245 2.36 12.69 -24.93
N GLN A 246 1.38 13.52 -24.56
CA GLN A 246 1.31 14.93 -24.94
C GLN A 246 2.12 15.86 -24.02
N SER A 247 2.56 15.39 -22.87
CA SER A 247 3.31 16.16 -21.86
C SER A 247 4.77 16.34 -22.26
N GLN A 248 5.02 16.93 -23.44
CA GLN A 248 6.34 17.02 -24.05
C GLN A 248 7.33 17.84 -23.22
N ALA A 249 6.88 18.91 -22.54
CA ALA A 249 7.77 19.73 -21.73
C ALA A 249 8.28 18.96 -20.50
N THR A 250 7.41 18.17 -19.86
CA THR A 250 7.81 17.30 -18.76
C THR A 250 8.81 16.25 -19.24
N MET A 251 8.48 15.54 -20.34
CA MET A 251 9.36 14.49 -20.87
C MET A 251 10.73 15.02 -21.25
N GLU A 252 10.79 16.19 -21.89
CA GLU A 252 12.06 16.81 -22.30
C GLU A 252 12.89 17.23 -21.08
N SER A 253 12.26 17.83 -20.06
CA SER A 253 12.96 18.18 -18.81
C SER A 253 13.53 16.97 -18.10
N LEU A 254 12.83 15.81 -18.13
CA LEU A 254 13.33 14.54 -17.58
C LEU A 254 14.49 13.96 -18.40
N ARG A 255 14.50 14.10 -19.73
CA ARG A 255 15.62 13.65 -20.59
C ARG A 255 16.88 14.49 -20.41
N GLN A 256 16.73 15.78 -20.13
CA GLN A 256 17.84 16.72 -20.02
C GLN A 256 18.43 16.83 -18.60
N THR A 257 17.70 16.36 -17.59
CA THR A 257 18.14 16.50 -16.21
C THR A 257 19.41 15.69 -15.91
N ARG A 258 20.25 16.26 -15.04
CA ARG A 258 21.37 15.55 -14.42
C ARG A 258 21.07 15.09 -12.99
N ALA A 259 19.88 15.44 -12.47
CA ALA A 259 19.44 14.96 -11.17
C ALA A 259 19.36 13.43 -11.17
N ARG A 260 19.58 12.81 -10.01
CA ARG A 260 19.24 11.39 -9.85
C ARG A 260 17.74 11.21 -10.02
N ILE A 261 17.31 10.26 -10.83
CA ILE A 261 15.91 9.87 -10.96
C ILE A 261 15.72 8.53 -10.26
N TRP A 262 14.78 8.49 -9.31
CA TRP A 262 14.31 7.27 -8.69
C TRP A 262 12.88 7.00 -9.15
N ALA A 263 12.65 5.86 -9.79
CA ALA A 263 11.36 5.56 -10.40
C ALA A 263 10.85 4.17 -10.01
N GLU A 264 9.63 4.10 -9.51
CA GLU A 264 8.98 2.89 -9.03
C GLU A 264 7.76 2.56 -9.90
N CYS A 265 7.58 1.31 -10.29
CA CYS A 265 6.39 0.77 -10.95
C CYS A 265 5.88 1.68 -12.10
N GLY A 266 4.78 2.41 -11.92
CA GLY A 266 4.26 3.36 -12.90
C GLY A 266 5.25 4.44 -13.30
N GLY A 267 6.09 4.91 -12.37
CA GLY A 267 7.19 5.83 -12.67
C GLY A 267 8.23 5.24 -13.61
N MET A 268 8.60 3.97 -13.43
CA MET A 268 9.48 3.24 -14.37
C MET A 268 8.82 3.09 -15.74
N MET A 269 7.53 2.74 -15.78
CA MET A 269 6.78 2.61 -17.03
C MET A 269 6.78 3.92 -17.82
N TYR A 270 6.66 5.07 -17.15
CA TYR A 270 6.71 6.39 -17.79
C TYR A 270 8.10 6.73 -18.33
N LEU A 271 9.16 6.23 -17.68
CA LEU A 271 10.54 6.41 -18.16
C LEU A 271 10.92 5.49 -19.32
N SER A 272 10.15 4.45 -19.60
CA SER A 272 10.40 3.52 -20.71
C SER A 272 10.19 4.18 -22.08
N GLU A 273 10.54 3.49 -23.17
CA GLU A 273 10.25 3.94 -24.54
C GLU A 273 8.76 4.11 -24.78
N GLY A 274 7.94 3.33 -24.07
CA GLY A 274 6.49 3.44 -24.18
C GLY A 274 5.73 2.41 -23.37
N ILE A 275 4.43 2.65 -23.24
CA ILE A 275 3.45 1.74 -22.64
C ILE A 275 2.52 1.28 -23.76
N ASP A 276 2.47 -0.02 -24.02
CA ASP A 276 1.78 -0.59 -25.19
C ASP A 276 2.27 0.09 -26.49
N ASN A 277 1.34 0.71 -27.24
CA ASN A 277 1.66 1.40 -28.49
C ASN A 277 1.89 2.93 -28.32
N THR A 278 1.92 3.43 -27.07
CA THR A 278 2.03 4.86 -26.80
C THR A 278 3.43 5.20 -26.31
N ASP A 279 4.11 6.12 -27.00
CA ASP A 279 5.46 6.54 -26.64
C ASP A 279 5.47 7.36 -25.36
N MET A 280 6.49 7.13 -24.52
CA MET A 280 6.74 7.81 -23.26
C MET A 280 8.10 8.54 -23.31
N THR A 281 8.80 8.66 -22.19
CA THR A 281 10.04 9.47 -22.19
C THR A 281 11.16 8.86 -23.01
N GLY A 282 11.22 7.55 -23.17
CA GLY A 282 12.29 6.85 -23.90
C GLY A 282 13.67 6.93 -23.22
N ILE A 283 13.71 7.20 -21.92
CA ILE A 283 14.97 7.22 -21.16
C ILE A 283 15.47 5.81 -20.91
N LEU A 284 14.56 4.88 -20.56
CA LEU A 284 14.89 3.46 -20.40
C LEU A 284 14.69 2.72 -21.73
N PRO A 285 15.66 1.91 -22.18
CA PRO A 285 15.67 1.30 -23.54
C PRO A 285 14.84 0.02 -23.61
N PHE A 286 13.57 0.08 -23.19
CA PHE A 286 12.59 -0.99 -23.30
C PHE A 286 11.16 -0.42 -23.27
N ARG A 287 10.20 -1.20 -23.73
CA ARG A 287 8.78 -0.88 -23.64
C ARG A 287 8.10 -1.73 -22.58
N THR A 288 7.04 -1.21 -22.02
CA THR A 288 6.15 -1.94 -21.09
C THR A 288 4.80 -2.19 -21.72
N THR A 289 4.06 -3.20 -21.24
CA THR A 289 2.75 -3.56 -21.79
C THR A 289 1.78 -3.98 -20.70
N MET A 290 0.49 -3.67 -20.93
CA MET A 290 -0.65 -4.21 -20.20
C MET A 290 -1.28 -5.42 -20.91
N GLN A 291 -0.81 -5.78 -22.12
CA GLN A 291 -1.34 -6.93 -22.86
C GLN A 291 -0.93 -8.23 -22.18
N GLY A 292 -1.91 -9.12 -21.97
CA GLY A 292 -1.68 -10.35 -21.23
C GLY A 292 -1.44 -10.13 -19.74
N ALA A 293 -1.89 -9.00 -19.20
CA ALA A 293 -1.73 -8.59 -17.81
C ALA A 293 -1.92 -9.73 -16.80
N ARG A 294 -0.94 -9.96 -15.96
CA ARG A 294 -0.97 -10.92 -14.86
C ARG A 294 -0.53 -10.22 -13.59
N LEU A 295 -1.12 -10.61 -12.48
CA LEU A 295 -0.70 -10.07 -11.20
C LEU A 295 0.70 -10.57 -10.84
N HIS A 296 1.62 -9.63 -10.67
CA HIS A 296 2.92 -9.82 -10.04
C HIS A 296 2.86 -9.24 -8.63
N LEU A 297 3.04 -10.10 -7.65
CA LEU A 297 2.89 -9.76 -6.24
C LEU A 297 4.01 -10.41 -5.44
N GLY A 298 4.57 -9.68 -4.49
CA GLY A 298 5.46 -10.25 -3.48
C GLY A 298 6.43 -9.24 -2.89
N TYR A 299 7.02 -9.64 -1.80
CA TYR A 299 8.08 -8.87 -1.16
C TYR A 299 9.39 -8.97 -1.95
N ARG A 300 10.14 -7.88 -1.93
CA ARG A 300 11.44 -7.77 -2.60
C ARG A 300 12.45 -7.11 -1.68
N SER A 301 13.66 -7.65 -1.68
CA SER A 301 14.82 -7.00 -1.07
C SER A 301 15.95 -6.86 -2.06
N MET A 302 16.82 -5.87 -1.86
CA MET A 302 18.06 -5.69 -2.61
C MET A 302 19.14 -5.06 -1.74
N GLN A 303 20.38 -5.25 -2.15
CA GLN A 303 21.52 -4.51 -1.63
C GLN A 303 21.89 -3.41 -2.62
N LEU A 304 21.85 -2.15 -2.17
CA LEU A 304 22.21 -0.99 -2.98
C LEU A 304 23.06 -0.03 -2.14
N ASP A 305 24.25 0.31 -2.64
CA ASP A 305 25.20 1.22 -1.97
C ASP A 305 25.51 0.80 -0.50
N GLY A 306 25.61 -0.51 -0.25
CA GLY A 306 25.88 -1.09 1.08
C GLY A 306 24.70 -1.06 2.04
N LYS A 307 23.49 -0.77 1.56
CA LYS A 307 22.25 -0.81 2.32
C LYS A 307 21.31 -1.89 1.82
N GLU A 308 20.63 -2.53 2.74
CA GLU A 308 19.54 -3.43 2.42
C GLU A 308 18.24 -2.64 2.35
N LEU A 309 17.58 -2.72 1.20
CA LEU A 309 16.28 -2.11 0.96
C LEU A 309 15.22 -3.19 0.90
N HIS A 310 14.07 -2.91 1.50
CA HIS A 310 12.91 -3.75 1.51
C HIS A 310 11.73 -3.04 0.86
N GLY A 311 10.97 -3.77 0.07
CA GLY A 311 9.80 -3.25 -0.63
C GLY A 311 8.86 -4.36 -1.05
N HIS A 312 7.85 -3.99 -1.79
CA HIS A 312 6.93 -4.97 -2.38
C HIS A 312 6.68 -4.64 -3.85
N GLU A 313 6.37 -5.66 -4.58
CA GLU A 313 5.97 -5.60 -5.98
C GLU A 313 4.48 -5.86 -6.07
N PHE A 314 3.76 -5.01 -6.79
CA PHE A 314 2.35 -5.19 -7.09
C PHE A 314 2.00 -4.49 -8.40
N HIS A 315 2.00 -5.23 -9.49
CA HIS A 315 1.67 -4.68 -10.80
C HIS A 315 1.09 -5.75 -11.74
N TYR A 316 0.50 -5.32 -12.82
CA TYR A 316 -0.06 -6.19 -13.87
C TYR A 316 0.70 -6.09 -15.18
N SER A 317 1.45 -5.02 -15.38
CA SER A 317 2.27 -4.78 -16.57
C SER A 317 3.48 -5.71 -16.62
N SER A 318 4.05 -5.84 -17.78
CA SER A 318 5.33 -6.52 -18.01
C SER A 318 6.20 -5.72 -18.98
N ILE A 319 7.51 -6.01 -19.01
CA ILE A 319 8.40 -5.49 -20.04
C ILE A 319 8.14 -6.31 -21.32
N MET A 320 7.96 -5.60 -22.45
CA MET A 320 7.86 -6.24 -23.75
C MET A 320 9.24 -6.80 -24.15
N GLU A 321 9.24 -7.89 -24.88
CA GLU A 321 10.48 -8.56 -25.32
C GLU A 321 11.31 -9.10 -24.14
N THR A 322 12.57 -9.42 -24.41
CA THR A 322 13.49 -9.86 -23.37
C THR A 322 13.94 -8.63 -22.56
N PRO A 323 13.64 -8.55 -21.26
CA PRO A 323 14.07 -7.40 -20.47
C PRO A 323 15.60 -7.30 -20.47
N PRO A 324 16.15 -6.09 -20.37
CA PRO A 324 17.58 -5.94 -20.17
C PRO A 324 18.02 -6.64 -18.89
N PRO A 325 19.27 -7.07 -18.78
CA PRO A 325 19.77 -7.65 -17.53
C PRO A 325 19.56 -6.68 -16.37
N SER A 326 19.04 -7.21 -15.25
CA SER A 326 18.95 -6.43 -14.01
C SER A 326 20.33 -5.97 -13.56
N THR A 327 20.43 -4.70 -13.18
CA THR A 327 21.71 -4.16 -12.67
C THR A 327 21.96 -4.61 -11.23
N VAL A 328 20.90 -4.80 -10.47
CA VAL A 328 20.93 -5.25 -9.08
C VAL A 328 20.05 -6.48 -8.94
N GLN A 329 20.55 -7.55 -8.30
CA GLN A 329 19.76 -8.75 -8.02
C GLN A 329 18.74 -8.46 -6.94
N LEU A 330 17.46 -8.80 -7.21
CA LEU A 330 16.39 -8.78 -6.23
C LEU A 330 16.15 -10.19 -5.65
N TYR A 331 15.67 -10.19 -4.42
CA TYR A 331 15.37 -11.41 -3.68
C TYR A 331 13.92 -11.38 -3.16
N ASN A 332 13.29 -12.54 -3.08
CA ASN A 332 11.97 -12.69 -2.45
C ASN A 332 12.07 -12.72 -0.91
N ALA A 333 10.93 -12.90 -0.23
CA ALA A 333 10.88 -12.96 1.24
C ALA A 333 11.67 -14.11 1.85
N GLN A 334 11.93 -15.17 1.09
CA GLN A 334 12.71 -16.35 1.49
C GLN A 334 14.21 -16.19 1.21
N GLY A 335 14.65 -15.06 0.63
CA GLY A 335 16.02 -14.81 0.24
C GLY A 335 16.44 -15.50 -1.07
N GLU A 336 15.49 -15.97 -1.87
CA GLU A 336 15.76 -16.56 -3.18
C GLU A 336 15.79 -15.47 -4.26
N PRO A 337 16.70 -15.56 -5.25
CA PRO A 337 16.76 -14.61 -6.35
C PRO A 337 15.48 -14.65 -7.19
N VAL A 338 15.04 -13.49 -7.67
CA VAL A 338 13.87 -13.34 -8.56
C VAL A 338 14.28 -12.70 -9.87
N ASP A 339 13.48 -12.93 -10.92
CA ASP A 339 13.74 -12.43 -12.27
C ASP A 339 13.29 -10.97 -12.46
N THR A 340 12.59 -10.38 -11.49
CA THR A 340 12.21 -8.97 -11.52
C THR A 340 13.46 -8.10 -11.52
N GLY A 341 13.55 -7.17 -12.49
CA GLY A 341 14.73 -6.32 -12.65
C GLY A 341 14.67 -5.04 -11.83
N PHE A 342 15.85 -4.60 -11.37
CA PHE A 342 16.11 -3.23 -10.98
C PHE A 342 17.23 -2.69 -11.85
N TYR A 343 16.98 -1.56 -12.49
CA TYR A 343 17.80 -1.03 -13.56
C TYR A 343 18.47 0.26 -13.11
N ILE A 344 19.78 0.31 -13.22
CA ILE A 344 20.56 1.53 -13.08
C ILE A 344 21.06 1.91 -14.48
N TYR A 345 20.54 3.00 -15.01
CA TYR A 345 20.85 3.50 -16.32
C TYR A 345 21.22 4.96 -16.22
N ASP A 346 22.52 5.27 -16.32
CA ASP A 346 23.08 6.61 -16.11
C ASP A 346 22.74 7.16 -14.71
N ASN A 347 21.93 8.21 -14.65
CA ASN A 347 21.42 8.81 -13.42
C ASN A 347 20.04 8.26 -12.98
N VAL A 348 19.52 7.25 -13.67
CA VAL A 348 18.20 6.66 -13.43
C VAL A 348 18.29 5.36 -12.65
N TYR A 349 17.49 5.23 -11.61
CA TYR A 349 17.31 4.06 -10.76
C TYR A 349 15.84 3.65 -10.84
N ALA A 350 15.52 2.52 -11.46
CA ALA A 350 14.15 2.18 -11.78
C ALA A 350 13.84 0.68 -11.62
N GLY A 351 12.64 0.36 -11.19
CA GLY A 351 12.13 -1.00 -11.09
C GLY A 351 10.64 -1.04 -10.80
N TYR A 352 10.07 -2.25 -10.79
CA TYR A 352 8.66 -2.42 -10.45
C TYR A 352 8.39 -2.35 -8.94
N THR A 353 9.41 -2.55 -8.13
CA THR A 353 9.28 -2.60 -6.67
C THR A 353 9.03 -1.22 -6.07
N HIS A 354 8.09 -1.16 -5.15
CA HIS A 354 7.84 0.00 -4.28
C HIS A 354 8.67 -0.16 -3.02
N TRP A 355 9.63 0.72 -2.84
CA TRP A 355 10.56 0.67 -1.71
C TRP A 355 10.07 1.49 -0.54
N LEU A 356 10.23 0.96 0.65
CA LEU A 356 10.01 1.73 1.87
C LEU A 356 11.34 2.37 2.26
N LEU A 357 11.45 3.69 2.03
CA LEU A 357 12.65 4.49 2.24
C LEU A 357 12.71 5.07 3.64
#